data_a52fe273484ad9170cde77e931dab0de
#
_entry.id   a52fe273484ad9170cde77e931dab0de
#
_cell.length_a   1.000
_cell.length_b   1.000
_cell.length_c   1.000
_cell.angle_alpha   90.00
_cell.angle_beta   90.00
_cell.angle_gamma   90.00
#
_symmetry.space_group_name_H-M   'P 1'
#
loop_
_entity.id
_entity.type
_entity.pdbx_description
1 polymer ?
#
loop_
_entity_poly.entity_id
_entity_poly.type
_entity_poly.pdbx_seq_one_letter_code
_entity_poly.pdbx_strand_id
1 'polypeptide(L)'
;MSILRSLVYYPVFYGWSAMLVIVSVIALFLGKAQLRAVVTSWSGWHRWCLKAIVGIDVVVEGQLAEGPALYAMKHESYFEAIDAPTLLDTPSVFAKRELFMIPGWGRSALVYGLIPVARDEGARTLRQMIVNAKEKLDKGRPLVIFPEGTRVAPGQSPPLQSGFAGLYKLLGLQVIPVAVNSGRLYHRLWKRSGTITYKIGEPVPAGLPRAEAEARVHAAMNALNA
;
A
#
# COMPACT_ATOMS: atom_id res chain seq x y z
N MET A 1 15.73 -12.12 -21.58
CA MET A 1 14.49 -12.75 -21.07
C MET A 1 13.58 -11.76 -20.32
N SER A 2 14.08 -10.84 -19.50
CA SER A 2 13.26 -9.86 -18.74
C SER A 2 12.43 -8.92 -19.62
N ILE A 3 12.96 -8.47 -20.75
CA ILE A 3 12.25 -7.59 -21.70
C ILE A 3 11.03 -8.29 -22.27
N LEU A 4 11.21 -9.50 -22.82
CA LEU A 4 10.12 -10.28 -23.41
C LEU A 4 9.01 -10.59 -22.40
N ARG A 5 9.37 -11.01 -21.17
CA ARG A 5 8.42 -11.23 -20.09
C ARG A 5 7.64 -9.95 -19.73
N SER A 6 8.33 -8.81 -19.72
CA SER A 6 7.67 -7.52 -19.44
C SER A 6 6.73 -7.12 -20.57
N LEU A 7 7.09 -7.36 -21.84
CA LEU A 7 6.22 -7.10 -22.99
C LEU A 7 4.93 -7.93 -22.96
N VAL A 8 4.98 -9.15 -22.44
CA VAL A 8 3.79 -9.97 -22.22
C VAL A 8 3.01 -9.53 -20.99
N TYR A 9 3.72 -9.23 -19.90
CA TYR A 9 3.11 -8.82 -18.64
C TYR A 9 2.22 -7.57 -18.80
N TYR A 10 2.70 -6.54 -19.51
CA TYR A 10 1.98 -5.28 -19.60
C TYR A 10 0.60 -5.40 -20.24
N PRO A 11 0.42 -5.95 -21.46
CA PRO A 11 -0.91 -6.08 -22.04
C PRO A 11 -1.81 -7.03 -21.24
N VAL A 12 -1.27 -8.10 -20.68
CA VAL A 12 -2.05 -9.07 -19.89
C VAL A 12 -2.53 -8.42 -18.59
N PHE A 13 -1.65 -7.79 -17.82
CA PHE A 13 -2.03 -7.18 -16.55
C PHE A 13 -2.90 -5.94 -16.75
N TYR A 14 -2.49 -5.00 -17.62
CA TYR A 14 -3.23 -3.74 -17.77
C TYR A 14 -4.51 -3.90 -18.60
N GLY A 15 -4.56 -4.82 -19.56
CA GLY A 15 -5.79 -5.15 -20.28
C GLY A 15 -6.87 -5.69 -19.35
N TRP A 16 -6.51 -6.65 -18.50
CA TRP A 16 -7.41 -7.16 -17.47
C TRP A 16 -7.77 -6.09 -16.42
N SER A 17 -6.82 -5.25 -16.03
CA SER A 17 -7.07 -4.13 -15.10
C SER A 17 -8.09 -3.15 -15.65
N ALA A 18 -8.02 -2.81 -16.93
CA ALA A 18 -9.00 -1.93 -17.58
C ALA A 18 -10.41 -2.53 -17.54
N MET A 19 -10.54 -3.84 -17.81
CA MET A 19 -11.81 -4.55 -17.67
C MET A 19 -12.32 -4.51 -16.23
N LEU A 20 -11.44 -4.78 -15.23
CA LEU A 20 -11.85 -4.78 -13.83
C LEU A 20 -12.19 -3.37 -13.30
N VAL A 21 -11.66 -2.29 -13.90
CA VAL A 21 -12.15 -0.93 -13.61
C VAL A 21 -13.61 -0.79 -14.02
N ILE A 22 -14.01 -1.29 -15.21
CA ILE A 22 -15.41 -1.28 -15.65
C ILE A 22 -16.28 -2.11 -14.71
N VAL A 23 -15.84 -3.32 -14.37
CA VAL A 23 -16.54 -4.19 -13.41
C VAL A 23 -16.67 -3.53 -12.03
N SER A 24 -15.64 -2.79 -11.58
CA SER A 24 -15.69 -2.06 -10.31
C SER A 24 -16.75 -0.96 -10.31
N VAL A 25 -16.97 -0.28 -11.44
CA VAL A 25 -18.03 0.71 -11.58
C VAL A 25 -19.41 0.05 -11.49
N ILE A 26 -19.60 -1.11 -12.11
CA ILE A 26 -20.82 -1.91 -11.97
C ILE A 26 -21.01 -2.36 -10.51
N ALA A 27 -19.94 -2.82 -9.87
CA ALA A 27 -19.97 -3.27 -8.48
C ALA A 27 -20.36 -2.15 -7.48
N LEU A 28 -20.18 -0.87 -7.83
CA LEU A 28 -20.68 0.25 -7.01
C LEU A 28 -22.22 0.21 -6.82
N PHE A 29 -22.95 -0.32 -7.79
CA PHE A 29 -24.42 -0.46 -7.73
C PHE A 29 -24.85 -1.77 -7.06
N LEU A 30 -23.99 -2.78 -7.05
CA LEU A 30 -24.26 -4.10 -6.46
C LEU A 30 -23.95 -4.16 -4.96
N GLY A 31 -23.04 -3.31 -4.48
CA GLY A 31 -22.70 -3.19 -3.06
C GLY A 31 -21.21 -3.33 -2.73
N LYS A 32 -20.89 -3.05 -1.46
CA LYS A 32 -19.49 -3.00 -1.00
C LYS A 32 -18.77 -4.36 -1.01
N ALA A 33 -19.50 -5.46 -0.78
CA ALA A 33 -18.92 -6.79 -0.81
C ALA A 33 -18.42 -7.16 -2.21
N GLN A 34 -19.21 -6.88 -3.25
CA GLN A 34 -18.87 -7.11 -4.64
C GLN A 34 -17.67 -6.26 -5.06
N LEU A 35 -17.64 -4.98 -4.66
CA LEU A 35 -16.51 -4.11 -4.92
C LEU A 35 -15.22 -4.62 -4.24
N ARG A 36 -15.30 -5.10 -2.99
CA ARG A 36 -14.16 -5.71 -2.30
C ARG A 36 -13.65 -6.94 -3.07
N ALA A 37 -14.55 -7.82 -3.49
CA ALA A 37 -14.19 -9.01 -4.27
C ALA A 37 -13.46 -8.63 -5.57
N VAL A 38 -13.93 -7.61 -6.29
CA VAL A 38 -13.26 -7.09 -7.51
C VAL A 38 -11.85 -6.60 -7.20
N VAL A 39 -11.67 -5.80 -6.14
CA VAL A 39 -10.36 -5.25 -5.77
C VAL A 39 -9.41 -6.36 -5.32
N THR A 40 -9.86 -7.31 -4.50
CA THR A 40 -9.04 -8.46 -4.07
C THR A 40 -8.67 -9.34 -5.26
N SER A 41 -9.60 -9.61 -6.16
CA SER A 41 -9.33 -10.36 -7.41
C SER A 41 -8.31 -9.64 -8.30
N TRP A 42 -8.39 -8.32 -8.41
CA TRP A 42 -7.42 -7.53 -9.17
C TRP A 42 -6.01 -7.61 -8.57
N SER A 43 -5.90 -7.48 -7.27
CA SER A 43 -4.62 -7.60 -6.55
C SER A 43 -4.05 -9.03 -6.64
N GLY A 44 -4.89 -10.06 -6.48
CA GLY A 44 -4.50 -11.45 -6.66
C GLY A 44 -4.07 -11.77 -8.09
N TRP A 45 -4.77 -11.23 -9.09
CA TRP A 45 -4.38 -11.31 -10.51
C TRP A 45 -3.01 -10.70 -10.76
N HIS A 46 -2.71 -9.57 -10.14
CA HIS A 46 -1.38 -8.96 -10.18
C HIS A 46 -0.30 -9.94 -9.70
N ARG A 47 -0.47 -10.55 -8.51
CA ARG A 47 0.48 -11.56 -8.00
C ARG A 47 0.64 -12.74 -8.95
N TRP A 48 -0.48 -13.23 -9.51
CA TRP A 48 -0.44 -14.32 -10.48
C TRP A 48 0.37 -13.93 -11.72
N CYS A 49 0.12 -12.77 -12.30
CA CYS A 49 0.89 -12.27 -13.45
C CYS A 49 2.39 -12.14 -13.15
N LEU A 50 2.73 -11.67 -11.95
CA LEU A 50 4.12 -11.55 -11.53
C LEU A 50 4.79 -12.92 -11.44
N LYS A 51 4.12 -13.91 -10.84
CA LYS A 51 4.65 -15.26 -10.71
C LYS A 51 4.71 -15.97 -12.06
N ALA A 52 3.62 -16.05 -12.79
CA ALA A 52 3.48 -16.85 -14.00
C ALA A 52 4.23 -16.27 -15.21
N ILE A 53 4.24 -14.93 -15.36
CA ILE A 53 4.80 -14.29 -16.55
C ILE A 53 6.21 -13.77 -16.28
N VAL A 54 6.39 -13.04 -15.17
CA VAL A 54 7.67 -12.39 -14.87
C VAL A 54 8.63 -13.32 -14.15
N GLY A 55 8.12 -14.24 -13.33
CA GLY A 55 8.92 -15.10 -12.45
C GLY A 55 9.32 -14.38 -11.17
N ILE A 56 8.39 -13.59 -10.61
CA ILE A 56 8.54 -12.96 -9.29
C ILE A 56 7.71 -13.74 -8.29
N ASP A 57 8.36 -14.31 -7.29
CA ASP A 57 7.71 -14.85 -6.08
C ASP A 57 7.58 -13.76 -5.01
N VAL A 58 6.54 -13.85 -4.19
CA VAL A 58 6.31 -12.93 -3.07
C VAL A 58 6.32 -13.73 -1.77
N VAL A 59 7.20 -13.35 -0.86
CA VAL A 59 7.38 -13.97 0.46
C VAL A 59 7.04 -12.97 1.54
N VAL A 60 6.37 -13.41 2.59
CA VAL A 60 6.06 -12.61 3.79
C VAL A 60 6.77 -13.24 4.98
N GLU A 61 7.65 -12.47 5.60
CA GLU A 61 8.39 -12.83 6.82
C GLU A 61 7.80 -12.07 8.01
N GLY A 62 7.62 -12.74 9.13
CA GLY A 62 7.00 -12.18 10.33
C GLY A 62 5.48 -12.36 10.35
N GLN A 63 4.81 -11.71 11.29
CA GLN A 63 3.39 -11.86 11.55
C GLN A 63 2.65 -10.54 11.38
N LEU A 64 1.48 -10.59 10.75
CA LEU A 64 0.56 -9.46 10.69
C LEU A 64 -0.13 -9.28 12.05
N ALA A 65 -0.52 -8.05 12.37
CA ALA A 65 -1.22 -7.78 13.64
C ALA A 65 -2.61 -8.43 13.67
N GLU A 66 -2.98 -8.93 14.84
CA GLU A 66 -4.32 -9.46 15.14
C GLU A 66 -5.31 -8.33 15.41
N GLY A 67 -5.60 -7.47 14.49
CA GLY A 67 -6.55 -6.39 14.71
C GLY A 67 -6.15 -5.07 14.07
N PRO A 68 -6.88 -3.98 14.37
CA PRO A 68 -6.61 -2.69 13.77
C PRO A 68 -5.20 -2.19 14.09
N ALA A 69 -4.42 -1.87 13.08
CA ALA A 69 -3.07 -1.34 13.19
C ALA A 69 -2.79 -0.34 12.06
N LEU A 70 -1.80 0.50 12.28
CA LEU A 70 -1.23 1.36 11.24
C LEU A 70 0.03 0.70 10.66
N TYR A 71 -0.08 0.16 9.45
CA TYR A 71 1.07 -0.39 8.72
C TYR A 71 1.85 0.74 8.06
N ALA A 72 3.09 0.94 8.50
CA ALA A 72 4.04 1.86 7.91
C ALA A 72 4.94 1.08 6.94
N MET A 73 4.66 1.18 5.65
CA MET A 73 5.27 0.34 4.63
C MET A 73 6.30 1.12 3.81
N LYS A 74 7.46 0.52 3.58
CA LYS A 74 8.46 1.00 2.61
C LYS A 74 7.83 1.10 1.23
N HIS A 75 8.15 2.15 0.47
CA HIS A 75 7.57 2.39 -0.85
C HIS A 75 8.65 2.50 -1.93
N GLU A 76 9.01 1.39 -2.54
CA GLU A 76 10.03 1.36 -3.60
C GLU A 76 9.44 1.37 -5.01
N SER A 77 8.21 0.84 -5.18
CA SER A 77 7.59 0.71 -6.50
C SER A 77 6.06 0.88 -6.44
N TYR A 78 5.36 0.59 -7.52
CA TYR A 78 3.89 0.48 -7.50
C TYR A 78 3.39 -0.84 -6.90
N PHE A 79 4.28 -1.81 -6.75
CA PHE A 79 3.95 -3.16 -6.30
C PHE A 79 3.21 -3.11 -4.97
N GLU A 80 3.74 -2.43 -3.96
CA GLU A 80 3.20 -2.40 -2.60
C GLU A 80 1.75 -1.87 -2.55
N ALA A 81 1.48 -0.83 -3.36
CA ALA A 81 0.15 -0.23 -3.40
C ALA A 81 -0.88 -1.13 -4.09
N ILE A 82 -0.46 -1.86 -5.14
CA ILE A 82 -1.31 -2.80 -5.88
C ILE A 82 -1.55 -4.06 -5.06
N ASP A 83 -0.53 -4.51 -4.34
CA ASP A 83 -0.51 -5.78 -3.62
C ASP A 83 -1.11 -5.69 -2.20
N ALA A 84 -1.29 -4.49 -1.66
CA ALA A 84 -1.83 -4.29 -0.32
C ALA A 84 -3.17 -5.04 -0.07
N PRO A 85 -4.15 -5.12 -1.01
CA PRO A 85 -5.37 -5.88 -0.81
C PRO A 85 -5.19 -7.40 -0.78
N THR A 86 -4.06 -7.92 -1.25
CA THR A 86 -3.70 -9.35 -1.16
C THR A 86 -2.88 -9.63 0.10
N LEU A 87 -2.07 -8.67 0.54
CA LEU A 87 -1.27 -8.79 1.76
C LEU A 87 -2.14 -8.66 3.01
N LEU A 88 -3.11 -7.75 3.01
CA LEU A 88 -3.95 -7.40 4.14
C LEU A 88 -5.44 -7.54 3.78
N ASP A 89 -6.26 -7.96 4.73
CA ASP A 89 -7.71 -8.00 4.49
C ASP A 89 -8.29 -6.59 4.45
N THR A 90 -8.85 -6.23 3.31
CA THR A 90 -9.55 -4.97 3.06
C THR A 90 -8.85 -3.71 3.61
N PRO A 91 -7.56 -3.46 3.31
CA PRO A 91 -6.83 -2.33 3.86
C PRO A 91 -7.38 -0.99 3.40
N SER A 92 -7.20 0.03 4.23
CA SER A 92 -7.44 1.43 3.88
C SER A 92 -6.09 2.12 3.67
N VAL A 93 -5.72 2.30 2.40
CA VAL A 93 -4.44 2.87 2.01
C VAL A 93 -4.56 4.38 1.88
N PHE A 94 -3.63 5.13 2.50
CA PHE A 94 -3.48 6.56 2.27
C PHE A 94 -2.87 6.80 0.88
N ALA A 95 -3.64 7.44 0.00
CA ALA A 95 -3.27 7.60 -1.40
C ALA A 95 -3.38 9.08 -1.84
N LYS A 96 -2.57 9.46 -2.82
CA LYS A 96 -2.52 10.82 -3.36
C LYS A 96 -3.89 11.23 -3.91
N ARG A 97 -4.40 12.43 -3.52
CA ARG A 97 -5.74 12.93 -3.88
C ARG A 97 -6.01 12.92 -5.39
N GLU A 98 -5.00 13.21 -6.19
CA GLU A 98 -5.13 13.28 -7.65
C GLU A 98 -5.47 11.92 -8.29
N LEU A 99 -5.13 10.81 -7.64
CA LEU A 99 -5.51 9.49 -8.13
C LEU A 99 -7.03 9.30 -8.14
N PHE A 100 -7.75 9.94 -7.20
CA PHE A 100 -9.21 9.83 -7.13
C PHE A 100 -9.95 10.61 -8.24
N MET A 101 -9.22 11.38 -9.05
CA MET A 101 -9.76 12.05 -10.24
C MET A 101 -9.77 11.13 -11.47
N ILE A 102 -9.14 9.95 -11.40
CA ILE A 102 -9.13 8.98 -12.51
C ILE A 102 -10.55 8.45 -12.72
N PRO A 103 -11.13 8.62 -13.94
CA PRO A 103 -12.49 8.19 -14.26
C PRO A 103 -12.72 6.71 -13.96
N GLY A 104 -13.84 6.39 -13.33
CA GLY A 104 -14.22 5.03 -12.92
C GLY A 104 -13.46 4.54 -11.68
N TRP A 105 -12.14 4.57 -11.71
CA TRP A 105 -11.30 4.11 -10.61
C TRP A 105 -11.46 4.94 -9.33
N GLY A 106 -11.45 6.26 -9.45
CA GLY A 106 -11.42 7.15 -8.28
C GLY A 106 -12.63 6.97 -7.35
N ARG A 107 -13.83 6.86 -7.92
CA ARG A 107 -15.06 6.61 -7.14
C ARG A 107 -15.03 5.21 -6.50
N SER A 108 -14.62 4.20 -7.24
CA SER A 108 -14.46 2.84 -6.73
C SER A 108 -13.46 2.77 -5.58
N ALA A 109 -12.33 3.48 -5.70
CA ALA A 109 -11.30 3.56 -4.66
C ALA A 109 -11.82 4.23 -3.37
N LEU A 110 -12.60 5.32 -3.48
CA LEU A 110 -13.24 5.96 -2.32
C LEU A 110 -14.23 5.03 -1.62
N VAL A 111 -15.11 4.39 -2.39
CA VAL A 111 -16.13 3.47 -1.85
C VAL A 111 -15.49 2.20 -1.28
N TYR A 112 -14.42 1.70 -1.91
CA TYR A 112 -13.60 0.62 -1.36
C TYR A 112 -13.02 1.02 0.00
N GLY A 113 -12.60 2.27 0.17
CA GLY A 113 -12.14 2.81 1.44
C GLY A 113 -10.70 3.31 1.46
N LEU A 114 -10.11 3.65 0.30
CA LEU A 114 -8.86 4.40 0.28
C LEU A 114 -9.07 5.79 0.87
N ILE A 115 -8.02 6.34 1.47
CA ILE A 115 -8.06 7.65 2.14
C ILE A 115 -7.26 8.65 1.30
N PRO A 116 -7.92 9.67 0.71
CA PRO A 116 -7.23 10.69 -0.07
C PRO A 116 -6.38 11.60 0.81
N VAL A 117 -5.16 11.89 0.34
CA VAL A 117 -4.19 12.80 0.99
C VAL A 117 -3.86 13.95 0.06
N ALA A 118 -4.16 15.17 0.50
CA ALA A 118 -3.70 16.40 -0.14
C ALA A 118 -2.40 16.84 0.55
N ARG A 119 -1.28 16.79 -0.13
CA ARG A 119 0.03 17.01 0.50
C ARG A 119 0.31 18.48 0.83
N ASP A 120 -0.41 19.40 0.19
CA ASP A 120 -0.13 20.84 0.23
C ASP A 120 -0.98 21.62 1.26
N GLU A 121 -1.90 20.97 1.95
CA GLU A 121 -2.88 21.64 2.85
C GLU A 121 -2.57 21.51 4.36
N GLY A 122 -1.38 21.06 4.74
CA GLY A 122 -0.87 21.07 6.12
C GLY A 122 -1.82 20.47 7.18
N ALA A 123 -2.15 21.24 8.22
CA ALA A 123 -2.95 20.78 9.38
C ALA A 123 -4.39 20.37 9.01
N ARG A 124 -4.98 20.99 8.00
CA ARG A 124 -6.34 20.64 7.53
C ARG A 124 -6.37 19.23 6.96
N THR A 125 -5.39 18.89 6.10
CA THR A 125 -5.24 17.53 5.54
C THR A 125 -5.07 16.51 6.64
N LEU A 126 -4.22 16.77 7.64
CA LEU A 126 -4.02 15.83 8.74
C LEU A 126 -5.32 15.57 9.51
N ARG A 127 -6.10 16.60 9.80
CA ARG A 127 -7.42 16.42 10.46
C ARG A 127 -8.34 15.53 9.64
N GLN A 128 -8.43 15.76 8.32
CA GLN A 128 -9.28 14.97 7.45
C GLN A 128 -8.79 13.51 7.34
N MET A 129 -7.47 13.30 7.27
CA MET A 129 -6.88 11.96 7.29
C MET A 129 -7.27 11.21 8.57
N ILE A 130 -7.21 11.86 9.73
CA ILE A 130 -7.57 11.26 11.02
C ILE A 130 -9.05 10.89 11.08
N VAL A 131 -9.95 11.79 10.67
CA VAL A 131 -11.39 11.52 10.64
C VAL A 131 -11.69 10.31 9.75
N ASN A 132 -11.14 10.30 8.54
CA ASN A 132 -11.32 9.19 7.61
C ASN A 132 -10.70 7.89 8.14
N ALA A 133 -9.52 7.97 8.76
CA ALA A 133 -8.85 6.81 9.34
C ALA A 133 -9.67 6.18 10.47
N LYS A 134 -10.18 6.99 11.40
CA LYS A 134 -11.03 6.49 12.50
C LYS A 134 -12.28 5.79 11.97
N GLU A 135 -12.96 6.36 10.98
CA GLU A 135 -14.10 5.70 10.33
C GLU A 135 -13.76 4.31 9.76
N LYS A 136 -12.52 4.12 9.27
CA LYS A 136 -12.08 2.81 8.73
C LYS A 136 -11.70 1.85 9.86
N LEU A 137 -11.05 2.35 10.90
CA LEU A 137 -10.72 1.57 12.09
C LEU A 137 -11.95 1.03 12.80
N ASP A 138 -13.00 1.86 12.95
CA ASP A 138 -14.29 1.45 13.53
C ASP A 138 -14.95 0.29 12.74
N LYS A 139 -14.55 0.10 11.48
CA LYS A 139 -14.98 -1.01 10.61
C LYS A 139 -14.00 -2.19 10.62
N GLY A 140 -13.03 -2.20 11.54
CA GLY A 140 -12.03 -3.24 11.67
C GLY A 140 -10.96 -3.26 10.57
N ARG A 141 -10.82 -2.19 9.78
CA ARG A 141 -9.90 -2.18 8.62
C ARG A 141 -8.50 -1.75 9.03
N PRO A 142 -7.45 -2.47 8.61
CA PRO A 142 -6.08 -2.01 8.79
C PRO A 142 -5.80 -0.77 7.94
N LEU A 143 -4.99 0.13 8.47
CA LEU A 143 -4.53 1.33 7.76
C LEU A 143 -3.15 1.08 7.16
N VAL A 144 -2.90 1.56 5.94
CA VAL A 144 -1.59 1.49 5.29
C VAL A 144 -1.14 2.88 4.90
N ILE A 145 0.04 3.26 5.38
CA ILE A 145 0.70 4.51 4.98
C ILE A 145 2.08 4.21 4.40
N PHE A 146 2.49 5.01 3.43
CA PHE A 146 3.86 5.08 2.93
C PHE A 146 4.52 6.34 3.52
N PRO A 147 5.20 6.22 4.69
CA PRO A 147 5.62 7.42 5.45
C PRO A 147 6.72 8.23 4.76
N GLU A 148 7.36 7.68 3.73
CA GLU A 148 8.33 8.41 2.88
C GLU A 148 7.64 9.44 1.98
N GLY A 149 6.33 9.34 1.79
CA GLY A 149 5.51 10.25 1.00
C GLY A 149 5.71 10.14 -0.51
N THR A 150 6.67 9.37 -0.98
CA THR A 150 6.96 9.10 -2.39
C THR A 150 7.64 7.75 -2.53
N ARG A 151 7.77 7.25 -3.77
CA ARG A 151 8.57 6.05 -4.03
C ARG A 151 10.06 6.39 -3.93
N VAL A 152 10.79 5.54 -3.20
CA VAL A 152 12.20 5.69 -2.88
C VAL A 152 13.01 4.62 -3.60
N ALA A 153 14.12 5.00 -4.20
CA ALA A 153 14.98 4.04 -4.87
C ALA A 153 15.55 3.01 -3.89
N PRO A 154 15.78 1.75 -4.31
CA PRO A 154 16.39 0.73 -3.47
C PRO A 154 17.71 1.20 -2.82
N GLY A 155 17.90 0.90 -1.56
CA GLY A 155 19.07 1.29 -0.78
C GLY A 155 19.00 2.72 -0.20
N GLN A 156 17.98 3.51 -0.52
CA GLN A 156 17.78 4.84 0.06
C GLN A 156 16.82 4.78 1.26
N SER A 157 17.08 5.64 2.25
CA SER A 157 16.32 5.72 3.50
C SER A 157 16.10 7.18 3.92
N PRO A 158 15.26 7.94 3.17
CA PRO A 158 14.95 9.32 3.53
C PRO A 158 14.18 9.39 4.85
N PRO A 159 14.18 10.55 5.53
CA PRO A 159 13.40 10.74 6.75
C PRO A 159 11.90 10.61 6.48
N LEU A 160 11.17 10.19 7.50
CA LEU A 160 9.71 10.06 7.43
C LEU A 160 9.06 11.44 7.35
N GLN A 161 7.97 11.55 6.58
CA GLN A 161 7.19 12.77 6.46
C GLN A 161 6.47 13.10 7.78
N SER A 162 6.34 14.38 8.10
CA SER A 162 5.70 14.86 9.34
C SER A 162 4.25 14.39 9.53
N GLY A 163 3.54 14.08 8.44
CA GLY A 163 2.20 13.50 8.47
C GLY A 163 2.14 12.15 9.19
N PHE A 164 3.20 11.35 9.13
CA PHE A 164 3.29 10.09 9.87
C PHE A 164 3.25 10.32 11.39
N ALA A 165 4.06 11.26 11.90
CA ALA A 165 4.08 11.58 13.32
C ALA A 165 2.71 12.07 13.83
N GLY A 166 2.02 12.88 13.01
CA GLY A 166 0.66 13.33 13.31
C GLY A 166 -0.34 12.18 13.39
N LEU A 167 -0.31 11.25 12.44
CA LEU A 167 -1.17 10.06 12.47
C LEU A 167 -0.85 9.17 13.68
N TYR A 168 0.42 8.87 13.93
CA TYR A 168 0.84 8.06 15.06
C TYR A 168 0.31 8.63 16.39
N LYS A 169 0.54 9.93 16.62
CA LYS A 169 0.12 10.60 17.86
C LYS A 169 -1.40 10.66 18.04
N LEU A 170 -2.15 10.95 16.96
CA LEU A 170 -3.57 11.28 17.04
C LEU A 170 -4.50 10.08 16.86
N LEU A 171 -4.00 8.98 16.26
CA LEU A 171 -4.75 7.72 16.20
C LEU A 171 -4.56 6.88 17.46
N GLY A 172 -3.42 7.02 18.16
CA GLY A 172 -3.14 6.23 19.36
C GLY A 172 -3.06 4.73 19.10
N LEU A 173 -2.61 4.34 17.90
CA LEU A 173 -2.47 2.94 17.47
C LEU A 173 -1.02 2.48 17.50
N GLN A 174 -0.84 1.18 17.67
CA GLN A 174 0.45 0.55 17.35
C GLN A 174 0.75 0.70 15.87
N VAL A 175 2.03 0.84 15.53
CA VAL A 175 2.51 0.87 14.17
C VAL A 175 3.24 -0.42 13.85
N ILE A 176 2.88 -1.05 12.74
CA ILE A 176 3.58 -2.21 12.20
C ILE A 176 4.47 -1.73 11.05
N PRO A 177 5.79 -1.65 11.25
CA PRO A 177 6.69 -1.30 10.17
C PRO A 177 6.85 -2.48 9.21
N VAL A 178 6.88 -2.19 7.91
CA VAL A 178 7.02 -3.23 6.88
C VAL A 178 8.12 -2.83 5.91
N ALA A 179 9.22 -3.58 5.90
CA ALA A 179 10.23 -3.47 4.86
C ALA A 179 9.82 -4.26 3.62
N VAL A 180 10.21 -3.75 2.44
CA VAL A 180 10.01 -4.43 1.17
C VAL A 180 11.15 -4.11 0.21
N ASN A 181 11.55 -5.08 -0.60
CA ASN A 181 12.65 -4.96 -1.57
C ASN A 181 12.17 -5.03 -3.03
N SER A 182 11.02 -4.49 -3.32
CA SER A 182 10.37 -4.60 -4.64
C SER A 182 11.09 -3.83 -5.74
N GLY A 183 11.75 -2.73 -5.41
CA GLY A 183 12.23 -1.76 -6.37
C GLY A 183 13.26 -2.30 -7.37
N ARG A 184 14.09 -3.26 -6.97
CA ARG A 184 15.08 -3.90 -7.85
C ARG A 184 14.45 -4.80 -8.91
N LEU A 185 13.29 -5.39 -8.60
CA LEU A 185 12.59 -6.34 -9.47
C LEU A 185 11.41 -5.71 -10.22
N TYR A 186 10.63 -4.89 -9.54
CA TYR A 186 9.40 -4.27 -10.06
C TYR A 186 9.61 -2.82 -10.52
N HIS A 187 10.85 -2.36 -10.63
CA HIS A 187 11.14 -0.98 -10.99
C HIS A 187 11.00 -0.73 -12.51
N ARG A 188 10.38 0.41 -12.86
CA ARG A 188 10.32 0.96 -14.22
C ARG A 188 9.73 0.03 -15.30
N LEU A 189 10.30 0.11 -16.53
CA LEU A 189 9.77 -0.56 -17.70
C LEU A 189 10.02 -2.07 -17.71
N TRP A 190 11.19 -2.52 -17.27
CA TRP A 190 11.59 -3.93 -17.39
C TRP A 190 11.60 -4.61 -16.02
N LYS A 191 10.61 -5.47 -15.80
CA LYS A 191 10.52 -6.30 -14.60
C LYS A 191 11.58 -7.40 -14.66
N ARG A 192 12.13 -7.75 -13.51
CA ARG A 192 13.13 -8.82 -13.37
C ARG A 192 12.57 -9.94 -12.52
N SER A 193 12.91 -11.18 -12.84
CA SER A 193 12.56 -12.34 -12.01
C SER A 193 13.34 -12.33 -10.68
N GLY A 194 12.77 -12.91 -9.65
CA GLY A 194 13.36 -13.00 -8.31
C GLY A 194 12.31 -13.08 -7.22
N THR A 195 12.70 -12.80 -5.99
CA THR A 195 11.80 -12.83 -4.84
C THR A 195 11.62 -11.42 -4.26
N ILE A 196 10.38 -10.97 -4.17
CA ILE A 196 10.01 -9.79 -3.40
C ILE A 196 9.67 -10.28 -1.99
N THR A 197 10.33 -9.72 -1.00
CA THR A 197 10.12 -10.03 0.41
C THR A 197 9.44 -8.87 1.10
N TYR A 198 8.33 -9.15 1.79
CA TYR A 198 7.80 -8.31 2.85
C TYR A 198 8.36 -8.80 4.18
N LYS A 199 9.05 -7.95 4.91
CA LYS A 199 9.49 -8.23 6.28
C LYS A 199 8.66 -7.40 7.24
N ILE A 200 7.77 -8.07 7.95
CA ILE A 200 6.94 -7.46 8.99
C ILE A 200 7.80 -7.29 10.22
N GLY A 201 7.99 -6.05 10.65
CA GLY A 201 8.77 -5.75 11.85
C GLY A 201 7.97 -5.84 13.13
N GLU A 202 8.68 -5.76 14.26
CA GLU A 202 8.06 -5.73 15.57
C GLU A 202 7.11 -4.53 15.73
N PRO A 203 5.95 -4.72 16.36
CA PRO A 203 5.03 -3.64 16.63
C PRO A 203 5.66 -2.51 17.44
N VAL A 204 5.55 -1.29 16.96
CA VAL A 204 5.91 -0.09 17.71
C VAL A 204 4.68 0.37 18.48
N PRO A 205 4.69 0.30 19.85
CA PRO A 205 3.52 0.61 20.66
C PRO A 205 3.12 2.07 20.52
N ALA A 206 1.85 2.38 20.76
CA ALA A 206 1.36 3.75 20.85
C ALA A 206 1.96 4.49 22.05
N GLY A 207 2.04 5.83 21.96
CA GLY A 207 2.41 6.68 23.08
C GLY A 207 3.90 6.92 23.29
N LEU A 208 4.78 6.35 22.48
CA LEU A 208 6.22 6.67 22.54
C LEU A 208 6.48 8.13 22.13
N PRO A 209 7.60 8.71 22.62
CA PRO A 209 8.08 9.99 22.12
C PRO A 209 8.26 9.95 20.60
N ARG A 210 7.92 11.05 19.93
CA ARG A 210 7.95 11.14 18.47
C ARG A 210 9.26 10.66 17.86
N ALA A 211 10.38 11.15 18.37
CA ALA A 211 11.70 10.82 17.84
C ALA A 211 12.02 9.32 17.96
N GLU A 212 11.61 8.68 19.05
CA GLU A 212 11.81 7.26 19.28
C GLU A 212 10.91 6.42 18.33
N ALA A 213 9.63 6.76 18.21
CA ALA A 213 8.73 6.07 17.31
C ALA A 213 9.18 6.17 15.84
N GLU A 214 9.54 7.39 15.39
CA GLU A 214 10.07 7.61 14.04
C GLU A 214 11.35 6.82 13.80
N ALA A 215 12.30 6.80 14.75
CA ALA A 215 13.55 6.06 14.63
C ALA A 215 13.31 4.54 14.53
N ARG A 216 12.46 3.97 15.39
CA ARG A 216 12.13 2.53 15.36
C ARG A 216 11.45 2.14 14.04
N VAL A 217 10.45 2.89 13.62
CA VAL A 217 9.72 2.63 12.37
C VAL A 217 10.66 2.77 11.18
N HIS A 218 11.45 3.84 11.13
CA HIS A 218 12.41 4.08 10.04
C HIS A 218 13.45 2.96 9.93
N ALA A 219 14.04 2.53 11.03
CA ALA A 219 15.02 1.44 11.05
C ALA A 219 14.40 0.12 10.54
N ALA A 220 13.20 -0.24 11.05
CA ALA A 220 12.54 -1.49 10.68
C ALA A 220 12.05 -1.49 9.22
N MET A 221 11.51 -0.37 8.70
CA MET A 221 11.12 -0.24 7.29
C MET A 221 12.29 -0.37 6.31
N ASN A 222 13.49 -0.06 6.75
CA ASN A 222 14.70 -0.12 5.93
C ASN A 222 15.53 -1.40 6.16
N ALA A 223 15.00 -2.38 6.86
CA ALA A 223 15.71 -3.62 7.21
C ALA A 223 16.12 -4.50 6.01
N LEU A 224 15.57 -4.22 4.81
CA LEU A 224 15.93 -4.89 3.55
C LEU A 224 16.72 -3.99 2.58
N ASN A 225 17.17 -2.83 3.03
CA ASN A 225 18.01 -1.91 2.27
C ASN A 225 19.49 -2.38 2.28
N ALA A 226 19.75 -3.52 1.66
CA ALA A 226 21.12 -4.01 1.48
C ALA A 226 21.66 -3.68 0.08
#